data_1695854d891d89452c002589ef7a91cb
#
_entry.id   1695854d891d89452c002589ef7a91cb
#
_cell.length_a   1.000
_cell.length_b   1.000
_cell.length_c   1.000
_cell.angle_alpha   90.00
_cell.angle_beta   90.00
_cell.angle_gamma   90.00
#
_symmetry.space_group_name_H-M   'P 1'
#
loop_
_entity.id
_entity.type
_entity.pdbx_description
1 polymer ?
#
loop_
_entity_poly.entity_id
_entity_poly.type
_entity_poly.pdbx_seq_one_letter_code
_entity_poly.pdbx_strand_id
1 'polypeptide(L)'
;MLEVKQIKNEPIDSNCFVIYDKAIRDDCIVVDPGSENNTGLYDFLKWEGLNPQYIILTHEHFDHCWGVNDLRKKYLRVKLICTSICSQSIQSRKHNHSVYHQQPGFELEPADLEIDNINWTLDWYHYIINFNSAQGHTAAGVIFTIGDYLFTGDELIKDIRTVTKLRTGSKEKLVESVKLLEEAKGNGLTVCPGHGEVFELDEYDLNLMIGR
;
A
#
# COMPACT_ATOMS: atom_id res chain seq x y z
N MET A 1 13.51 -11.20 13.03
CA MET A 1 12.05 -10.94 13.30
C MET A 1 11.60 -9.88 12.34
N LEU A 2 10.39 -10.04 11.75
CA LEU A 2 9.82 -9.06 10.85
C LEU A 2 9.58 -7.73 11.57
N GLU A 3 10.04 -6.65 10.97
CA GLU A 3 9.89 -5.29 11.47
C GLU A 3 9.21 -4.43 10.40
N VAL A 4 8.38 -3.48 10.84
CA VAL A 4 7.69 -2.53 9.97
C VAL A 4 7.93 -1.11 10.47
N LYS A 5 8.50 -0.27 9.62
CA LYS A 5 8.73 1.15 9.88
C LYS A 5 7.74 1.99 9.11
N GLN A 6 6.92 2.77 9.83
CA GLN A 6 6.07 3.80 9.24
C GLN A 6 6.88 5.08 8.98
N ILE A 7 6.73 5.64 7.79
CA ILE A 7 7.33 6.89 7.35
C ILE A 7 6.21 7.73 6.72
N LYS A 8 6.14 9.01 7.08
CA LYS A 8 5.14 9.92 6.49
C LYS A 8 5.59 10.41 5.14
N ASN A 9 4.66 10.45 4.21
CA ASN A 9 4.81 11.10 2.92
C ASN A 9 4.48 12.59 3.02
N GLU A 10 5.04 13.39 2.12
CA GLU A 10 4.79 14.82 1.99
C GLU A 10 4.59 15.19 0.52
N PRO A 11 3.81 16.18 0.17
CA PRO A 11 3.06 17.11 1.03
C PRO A 11 1.71 16.58 1.51
N ILE A 12 1.28 15.41 1.06
CA ILE A 12 0.08 14.71 1.54
C ILE A 12 0.51 13.72 2.61
N ASP A 13 -0.14 13.80 3.77
CA ASP A 13 0.16 12.96 4.94
C ASP A 13 -0.38 11.52 4.75
N SER A 14 0.13 10.83 3.74
CA SER A 14 -0.07 9.40 3.56
C SER A 14 1.06 8.60 4.23
N ASN A 15 0.88 7.31 4.37
CA ASN A 15 1.86 6.43 5.00
C ASN A 15 2.65 5.65 3.95
N CYS A 16 3.98 5.74 4.05
CA CYS A 16 4.89 4.79 3.45
C CYS A 16 5.36 3.81 4.53
N PHE A 17 5.42 2.52 4.22
CA PHE A 17 5.99 1.55 5.14
C PHE A 17 7.22 0.86 4.55
N VAL A 18 8.19 0.55 5.42
CA VAL A 18 9.33 -0.29 5.07
C VAL A 18 9.25 -1.57 5.89
N ILE A 19 9.17 -2.71 5.21
CA ILE A 19 9.11 -4.05 5.79
C ILE A 19 10.50 -4.68 5.64
N TYR A 20 11.09 -5.16 6.72
CA TYR A 20 12.42 -5.75 6.71
C TYR A 20 12.62 -6.77 7.83
N ASP A 21 13.60 -7.64 7.69
CA ASP A 21 14.10 -8.51 8.76
C ASP A 21 15.62 -8.60 8.68
N LYS A 22 16.31 -7.95 9.61
CA LYS A 22 17.78 -7.90 9.68
C LYS A 22 18.45 -9.26 9.83
N ALA A 23 17.72 -10.28 10.28
CA ALA A 23 18.23 -11.64 10.38
C ALA A 23 18.33 -12.36 9.03
N ILE A 24 17.70 -11.82 7.98
CA ILE A 24 17.68 -12.43 6.65
C ILE A 24 18.78 -11.85 5.76
N ARG A 25 18.64 -10.59 5.40
CA ARG A 25 19.52 -9.80 4.52
C ARG A 25 19.23 -8.32 4.66
N ASP A 26 19.96 -7.51 3.87
CA ASP A 26 19.72 -6.07 3.73
C ASP A 26 18.52 -5.76 2.80
N ASP A 27 17.79 -6.76 2.34
CA ASP A 27 16.63 -6.57 1.45
C ASP A 27 15.41 -6.10 2.25
N CYS A 28 14.61 -5.22 1.64
CA CYS A 28 13.37 -4.75 2.23
C CYS A 28 12.27 -4.59 1.16
N ILE A 29 11.04 -4.40 1.64
CA ILE A 29 9.88 -4.05 0.82
C ILE A 29 9.45 -2.63 1.20
N VAL A 30 9.21 -1.77 0.21
CA VAL A 30 8.64 -0.42 0.42
C VAL A 30 7.19 -0.45 -0.03
N VAL A 31 6.28 -0.05 0.85
CA VAL A 31 4.84 0.03 0.56
C VAL A 31 4.44 1.48 0.42
N ASP A 32 3.73 1.81 -0.64
CA ASP A 32 3.13 3.12 -0.92
C ASP A 32 4.12 4.30 -0.75
N PRO A 33 5.20 4.38 -1.53
CA PRO A 33 6.12 5.52 -1.50
C PRO A 33 5.47 6.75 -2.17
N GLY A 34 4.64 7.48 -1.41
CA GLY A 34 3.77 8.54 -1.91
C GLY A 34 4.42 9.91 -2.07
N SER A 35 5.71 10.08 -1.77
CA SER A 35 6.42 11.35 -1.94
C SER A 35 7.56 11.23 -2.94
N GLU A 36 7.67 12.21 -3.83
CA GLU A 36 8.89 12.43 -4.59
C GLU A 36 10.01 12.88 -3.63
N ASN A 37 11.21 12.31 -3.79
CA ASN A 37 12.39 12.64 -2.97
C ASN A 37 12.16 12.57 -1.44
N ASN A 38 11.43 11.56 -0.96
CA ASN A 38 11.17 11.39 0.47
C ASN A 38 12.48 11.19 1.27
N THR A 39 12.97 12.27 1.89
CA THR A 39 14.23 12.25 2.66
C THR A 39 14.13 11.30 3.86
N GLY A 40 12.99 11.24 4.54
CA GLY A 40 12.77 10.32 5.67
C GLY A 40 12.92 8.86 5.26
N LEU A 41 12.38 8.47 4.09
CA LEU A 41 12.54 7.13 3.54
C LEU A 41 14.00 6.83 3.21
N TYR A 42 14.66 7.73 2.48
CA TYR A 42 16.05 7.50 2.06
C TYR A 42 17.04 7.51 3.22
N ASP A 43 16.85 8.38 4.20
CA ASP A 43 17.68 8.42 5.41
C ASP A 43 17.51 7.15 6.23
N PHE A 44 16.27 6.64 6.37
CA PHE A 44 16.00 5.39 7.05
C PHE A 44 16.65 4.20 6.32
N LEU A 45 16.45 4.06 5.00
CA LEU A 45 17.06 2.99 4.21
C LEU A 45 18.60 3.01 4.32
N LYS A 46 19.19 4.19 4.26
CA LYS A 46 20.65 4.36 4.39
C LYS A 46 21.13 4.03 5.80
N TRP A 47 20.42 4.50 6.83
CA TRP A 47 20.79 4.26 8.24
C TRP A 47 20.77 2.77 8.57
N GLU A 48 19.74 2.07 8.14
CA GLU A 48 19.56 0.64 8.38
C GLU A 48 20.35 -0.25 7.40
N GLY A 49 20.95 0.34 6.33
CA GLY A 49 21.68 -0.38 5.30
C GLY A 49 20.76 -1.21 4.39
N LEU A 50 19.49 -0.79 4.22
CA LEU A 50 18.48 -1.55 3.50
C LEU A 50 18.45 -1.24 2.01
N ASN A 51 18.17 -2.28 1.21
CA ASN A 51 18.01 -2.21 -0.23
C ASN A 51 16.62 -2.69 -0.65
N PRO A 52 15.75 -1.81 -1.18
CA PRO A 52 14.45 -2.21 -1.67
C PRO A 52 14.53 -3.28 -2.76
N GLN A 53 13.97 -4.45 -2.49
CA GLN A 53 13.77 -5.53 -3.46
C GLN A 53 12.42 -5.37 -4.18
N TYR A 54 11.40 -4.98 -3.42
CA TYR A 54 10.05 -4.75 -3.93
C TYR A 54 9.52 -3.38 -3.48
N ILE A 55 8.71 -2.79 -4.37
CA ILE A 55 7.73 -1.76 -4.06
C ILE A 55 6.36 -2.42 -4.20
N ILE A 56 5.49 -2.29 -3.21
CA ILE A 56 4.10 -2.74 -3.28
C ILE A 56 3.21 -1.51 -3.24
N LEU A 57 2.30 -1.37 -4.21
CA LEU A 57 1.25 -0.35 -4.17
C LEU A 57 -0.07 -0.99 -3.77
N THR A 58 -0.71 -0.40 -2.76
CA THR A 58 -2.06 -0.79 -2.35
C THR A 58 -3.11 -0.34 -3.36
N HIS A 59 -2.90 0.81 -4.00
CA HIS A 59 -3.76 1.34 -5.07
C HIS A 59 -3.03 2.44 -5.87
N GLU A 60 -3.71 3.02 -6.87
CA GLU A 60 -3.11 3.89 -7.89
C GLU A 60 -2.97 5.36 -7.52
N HIS A 61 -3.53 5.87 -6.41
CA HIS A 61 -3.54 7.29 -6.12
C HIS A 61 -2.14 7.87 -5.96
N PHE A 62 -1.98 9.12 -6.40
CA PHE A 62 -0.67 9.79 -6.53
C PHE A 62 0.10 9.86 -5.22
N ASP A 63 -0.58 10.09 -4.11
CA ASP A 63 -0.02 10.17 -2.77
C ASP A 63 0.41 8.81 -2.18
N HIS A 64 0.19 7.72 -2.92
CA HIS A 64 0.72 6.38 -2.63
C HIS A 64 1.80 5.95 -3.61
N CYS A 65 1.88 6.53 -4.81
CA CYS A 65 2.77 6.06 -5.86
C CYS A 65 3.81 7.08 -6.37
N TRP A 66 3.79 8.32 -5.90
CA TRP A 66 4.63 9.42 -6.44
C TRP A 66 6.14 9.14 -6.36
N GLY A 67 6.64 8.49 -5.32
CA GLY A 67 8.05 8.17 -5.14
C GLY A 67 8.57 6.95 -5.92
N VAL A 68 7.70 6.23 -6.64
CA VAL A 68 8.09 5.00 -7.37
C VAL A 68 9.21 5.25 -8.39
N ASN A 69 9.09 6.33 -9.20
CA ASN A 69 10.10 6.67 -10.21
C ASN A 69 11.48 6.95 -9.58
N ASP A 70 11.51 7.60 -8.42
CA ASP A 70 12.77 7.91 -7.72
C ASP A 70 13.41 6.66 -7.14
N LEU A 71 12.61 5.76 -6.54
CA LEU A 71 13.10 4.48 -6.08
C LEU A 71 13.65 3.62 -7.22
N ARG A 72 12.95 3.54 -8.36
CA ARG A 72 13.43 2.82 -9.55
C ARG A 72 14.72 3.41 -10.13
N LYS A 73 14.90 4.73 -10.11
CA LYS A 73 16.16 5.38 -10.52
C LYS A 73 17.32 5.06 -9.58
N LYS A 74 17.05 5.02 -8.27
CA LYS A 74 18.09 4.83 -7.26
C LYS A 74 18.43 3.36 -7.02
N TYR A 75 17.44 2.47 -7.11
CA TYR A 75 17.57 1.03 -6.88
C TYR A 75 17.19 0.26 -8.15
N LEU A 76 18.15 0.07 -9.05
CA LEU A 76 17.93 -0.46 -10.41
C LEU A 76 17.35 -1.89 -10.47
N ARG A 77 17.34 -2.62 -9.35
CA ARG A 77 16.81 -3.99 -9.26
C ARG A 77 15.45 -4.07 -8.57
N VAL A 78 14.95 -2.94 -8.06
CA VAL A 78 13.65 -2.91 -7.38
C VAL A 78 12.55 -3.24 -8.37
N LYS A 79 11.60 -4.08 -7.95
CA LYS A 79 10.44 -4.46 -8.76
C LYS A 79 9.17 -3.90 -8.15
N LEU A 80 8.32 -3.33 -8.99
CA LEU A 80 7.00 -2.85 -8.62
C LEU A 80 5.97 -3.98 -8.70
N ILE A 81 5.19 -4.13 -7.64
CA ILE A 81 4.09 -5.08 -7.51
C ILE A 81 2.80 -4.30 -7.23
N CYS A 82 1.77 -4.54 -8.00
CA CYS A 82 0.41 -4.05 -7.73
C CYS A 82 -0.61 -4.84 -8.55
N THR A 83 -1.91 -4.53 -8.42
CA THR A 83 -2.92 -5.16 -9.28
C THR A 83 -2.75 -4.71 -10.74
N SER A 84 -3.23 -5.51 -11.71
CA SER A 84 -3.22 -5.14 -13.13
C SER A 84 -3.98 -3.84 -13.39
N ILE A 85 -5.07 -3.60 -12.66
CA ILE A 85 -5.84 -2.33 -12.73
C ILE A 85 -5.01 -1.16 -12.22
N CYS A 86 -4.27 -1.34 -11.12
CA CYS A 86 -3.33 -0.35 -10.59
C CYS A 86 -2.23 -0.06 -11.61
N SER A 87 -1.59 -1.11 -12.14
CA SER A 87 -0.54 -1.02 -13.17
C SER A 87 -0.97 -0.22 -14.40
N GLN A 88 -2.20 -0.40 -14.87
CA GLN A 88 -2.76 0.40 -15.96
C GLN A 88 -3.03 1.85 -15.54
N SER A 89 -3.55 2.05 -14.32
CA SER A 89 -3.97 3.38 -13.84
C SER A 89 -2.79 4.30 -13.55
N ILE A 90 -1.67 3.80 -13.00
CA ILE A 90 -0.48 4.60 -12.71
C ILE A 90 0.21 5.16 -13.96
N GLN A 91 -0.04 4.61 -15.13
CA GLN A 91 0.46 5.09 -16.42
C GLN A 91 -0.29 6.33 -16.93
N SER A 92 -1.30 6.82 -16.20
CA SER A 92 -2.13 7.95 -16.59
C SER A 92 -2.22 8.98 -15.47
N ARG A 93 -1.76 10.19 -15.72
CA ARG A 93 -1.83 11.36 -14.81
C ARG A 93 -3.26 11.64 -14.31
N LYS A 94 -4.25 11.31 -15.13
CA LYS A 94 -5.67 11.46 -14.79
C LYS A 94 -6.16 10.34 -13.88
N HIS A 95 -5.71 9.12 -14.13
CA HIS A 95 -6.17 7.94 -13.40
C HIS A 95 -5.48 7.80 -12.05
N ASN A 96 -4.19 8.17 -11.95
CA ASN A 96 -3.48 8.23 -10.67
C ASN A 96 -3.75 9.54 -9.92
N HIS A 97 -4.60 10.41 -10.43
CA HIS A 97 -5.02 11.68 -9.85
C HIS A 97 -3.93 12.76 -9.72
N SER A 98 -2.70 12.53 -10.15
CA SER A 98 -1.59 13.49 -9.99
C SER A 98 -1.82 14.83 -10.69
N VAL A 99 -2.51 14.83 -11.85
CA VAL A 99 -2.85 16.06 -12.59
C VAL A 99 -3.75 17.03 -11.81
N TYR A 100 -4.53 16.52 -10.85
CA TYR A 100 -5.42 17.34 -10.03
C TYR A 100 -4.72 17.95 -8.81
N HIS A 101 -3.60 17.35 -8.42
CA HIS A 101 -2.77 17.85 -7.31
C HIS A 101 -1.69 18.81 -7.82
N GLN A 102 -0.98 18.43 -8.87
CA GLN A 102 0.15 19.20 -9.43
C GLN A 102 0.19 19.09 -10.95
N GLN A 103 0.22 20.23 -11.64
CA GLN A 103 0.41 20.27 -13.09
C GLN A 103 1.90 20.15 -13.45
N PRO A 104 2.30 19.35 -14.44
CA PRO A 104 1.44 18.58 -15.36
C PRO A 104 1.05 17.17 -14.84
N GLY A 105 1.30 16.83 -13.58
CA GLY A 105 1.18 15.49 -13.04
C GLY A 105 2.34 14.59 -13.49
N PHE A 106 2.27 13.30 -13.12
CA PHE A 106 3.29 12.30 -13.49
C PHE A 106 2.65 10.99 -13.97
N GLU A 107 3.45 10.21 -14.67
CA GLU A 107 3.14 8.86 -15.13
C GLU A 107 4.25 7.92 -14.64
N LEU A 108 3.88 6.67 -14.41
CA LEU A 108 4.82 5.61 -14.04
C LEU A 108 4.85 4.55 -15.13
N GLU A 109 5.98 3.86 -15.24
CA GLU A 109 6.04 2.62 -16.02
C GLU A 109 5.20 1.54 -15.35
N PRO A 110 4.65 0.57 -16.10
CA PRO A 110 3.82 -0.49 -15.55
C PRO A 110 4.54 -1.30 -14.46
N ALA A 111 3.77 -2.07 -13.71
CA ALA A 111 4.30 -2.97 -12.69
C ALA A 111 5.16 -4.08 -13.33
N ASP A 112 6.17 -4.53 -12.57
CA ASP A 112 7.00 -5.68 -12.96
C ASP A 112 6.31 -7.01 -12.67
N LEU A 113 5.45 -7.02 -11.64
CA LEU A 113 4.61 -8.16 -11.25
C LEU A 113 3.18 -7.67 -11.01
N GLU A 114 2.22 -8.25 -11.72
CA GLU A 114 0.82 -7.89 -11.60
C GLU A 114 0.05 -8.96 -10.81
N ILE A 115 -0.78 -8.51 -9.87
CA ILE A 115 -1.66 -9.34 -9.06
C ILE A 115 -3.00 -9.44 -9.78
N ASP A 116 -3.28 -10.58 -10.42
CA ASP A 116 -4.48 -10.75 -11.24
C ASP A 116 -5.57 -11.60 -10.59
N ASN A 117 -5.23 -12.35 -9.54
CA ASN A 117 -6.14 -13.31 -8.92
C ASN A 117 -6.47 -12.96 -7.47
N ILE A 118 -7.69 -13.31 -7.05
CA ILE A 118 -8.07 -13.37 -5.64
C ILE A 118 -7.18 -14.41 -4.93
N ASN A 119 -6.65 -14.09 -3.77
CA ASN A 119 -5.74 -14.93 -2.98
C ASN A 119 -4.39 -15.23 -3.66
N TRP A 120 -3.78 -14.20 -4.27
CA TRP A 120 -2.42 -14.31 -4.77
C TRP A 120 -1.41 -14.28 -3.61
N THR A 121 -0.34 -15.09 -3.73
CA THR A 121 0.73 -15.14 -2.72
C THR A 121 2.09 -14.88 -3.32
N LEU A 122 2.99 -14.29 -2.55
CA LEU A 122 4.38 -14.11 -2.90
C LEU A 122 5.27 -14.60 -1.76
N ASP A 123 6.17 -15.51 -2.06
CA ASP A 123 7.20 -15.91 -1.12
C ASP A 123 8.30 -14.83 -1.04
N TRP A 124 8.55 -14.35 0.18
CA TRP A 124 9.65 -13.45 0.47
C TRP A 124 10.50 -14.04 1.59
N TYR A 125 11.56 -14.76 1.20
CA TYR A 125 12.38 -15.59 2.09
C TYR A 125 11.53 -16.67 2.80
N HIS A 126 11.42 -16.60 4.13
CA HIS A 126 10.58 -17.51 4.93
C HIS A 126 9.22 -16.92 5.29
N TYR A 127 8.90 -15.74 4.76
CA TYR A 127 7.58 -15.12 4.89
C TYR A 127 6.74 -15.34 3.64
N ILE A 128 5.44 -15.47 3.85
CA ILE A 128 4.44 -15.49 2.78
C ILE A 128 3.68 -14.18 2.85
N ILE A 129 3.63 -13.45 1.74
CA ILE A 129 2.77 -12.29 1.57
C ILE A 129 1.48 -12.76 0.94
N ASN A 130 0.35 -12.56 1.63
CA ASN A 130 -0.96 -12.97 1.11
C ASN A 130 -1.74 -11.73 0.67
N PHE A 131 -2.13 -11.67 -0.60
CA PHE A 131 -2.85 -10.55 -1.19
C PHE A 131 -4.32 -10.89 -1.39
N ASN A 132 -5.20 -9.93 -1.06
CA ASN A 132 -6.63 -10.01 -1.24
C ASN A 132 -7.16 -8.75 -1.92
N SER A 133 -8.08 -8.91 -2.86
CA SER A 133 -8.75 -7.78 -3.51
C SER A 133 -9.60 -7.01 -2.50
N ALA A 134 -9.48 -5.68 -2.48
CA ALA A 134 -10.23 -4.78 -1.61
C ALA A 134 -10.61 -3.53 -2.42
N GLN A 135 -11.75 -3.60 -3.10
CA GLN A 135 -12.13 -2.70 -4.19
C GLN A 135 -13.21 -1.67 -3.80
N GLY A 136 -13.31 -1.34 -2.50
CA GLY A 136 -14.27 -0.32 -2.04
C GLY A 136 -13.81 1.09 -2.34
N HIS A 137 -12.56 1.42 -1.99
CA HIS A 137 -11.98 2.74 -2.23
C HIS A 137 -11.68 2.98 -3.71
N THR A 138 -10.97 2.06 -4.37
CA THR A 138 -10.75 2.04 -5.82
C THR A 138 -10.88 0.61 -6.37
N ALA A 139 -11.18 0.46 -7.67
CA ALA A 139 -11.19 -0.84 -8.33
C ALA A 139 -9.81 -1.52 -8.38
N ALA A 140 -8.75 -0.77 -8.19
CA ALA A 140 -7.36 -1.25 -8.16
C ALA A 140 -6.91 -1.70 -6.76
N GLY A 141 -7.74 -1.49 -5.74
CA GLY A 141 -7.41 -1.71 -4.34
C GLY A 141 -7.04 -3.15 -4.02
N VAL A 142 -5.96 -3.31 -3.26
CA VAL A 142 -5.50 -4.57 -2.69
C VAL A 142 -5.10 -4.36 -1.23
N ILE A 143 -5.44 -5.32 -0.38
CA ILE A 143 -4.90 -5.45 0.97
C ILE A 143 -4.00 -6.67 1.02
N PHE A 144 -3.02 -6.67 1.91
CA PHE A 144 -2.16 -7.84 2.06
C PHE A 144 -1.65 -8.00 3.48
N THR A 145 -1.33 -9.24 3.84
CA THR A 145 -0.71 -9.59 5.12
C THR A 145 0.70 -10.14 4.91
N ILE A 146 1.58 -9.85 5.87
CA ILE A 146 2.89 -10.49 6.05
C ILE A 146 3.19 -10.56 7.55
N GLY A 147 3.45 -11.76 8.08
CA GLY A 147 3.50 -11.96 9.53
C GLY A 147 2.21 -11.48 10.20
N ASP A 148 2.34 -10.69 11.25
CA ASP A 148 1.21 -10.15 12.03
C ASP A 148 0.75 -8.77 11.53
N TYR A 149 1.19 -8.32 10.34
CA TYR A 149 0.85 -7.01 9.78
C TYR A 149 -0.13 -7.12 8.62
N LEU A 150 -1.12 -6.24 8.60
CA LEU A 150 -2.13 -6.08 7.55
C LEU A 150 -2.04 -4.68 6.94
N PHE A 151 -1.67 -4.59 5.67
CA PHE A 151 -1.58 -3.33 4.92
C PHE A 151 -2.88 -3.12 4.17
N THR A 152 -3.57 -2.01 4.44
CA THR A 152 -4.93 -1.76 3.95
C THR A 152 -5.03 -0.62 2.95
N GLY A 153 -3.96 0.18 2.77
CA GLY A 153 -4.08 1.41 2.00
C GLY A 153 -5.27 2.24 2.51
N ASP A 154 -6.03 2.80 1.60
CA ASP A 154 -7.20 3.63 1.89
C ASP A 154 -8.51 2.85 1.99
N GLU A 155 -8.46 1.53 1.91
CA GLU A 155 -9.64 0.69 2.12
C GLU A 155 -10.10 0.72 3.58
N LEU A 156 -9.15 0.74 4.53
CA LEU A 156 -9.42 0.86 5.96
C LEU A 156 -8.44 1.84 6.61
N ILE A 157 -8.95 2.98 7.08
CA ILE A 157 -8.24 4.00 7.84
C ILE A 157 -8.96 4.18 9.17
N LYS A 158 -8.21 4.25 10.28
CA LYS A 158 -8.78 4.40 11.63
C LYS A 158 -9.65 5.65 11.72
N ASP A 159 -10.86 5.47 12.21
CA ASP A 159 -11.84 6.55 12.48
C ASP A 159 -12.23 7.39 11.25
N ILE A 160 -11.91 6.91 10.06
CA ILE A 160 -12.26 7.56 8.79
C ILE A 160 -13.15 6.62 7.98
N ARG A 161 -14.30 7.14 7.56
CA ARG A 161 -15.17 6.42 6.63
C ARG A 161 -14.49 6.29 5.27
N THR A 162 -14.47 5.07 4.72
CA THR A 162 -13.85 4.82 3.41
C THR A 162 -14.53 5.65 2.31
N VAL A 163 -13.71 6.37 1.55
CA VAL A 163 -14.18 7.20 0.43
C VAL A 163 -14.44 6.31 -0.78
N THR A 164 -15.72 6.18 -1.17
CA THR A 164 -16.17 5.37 -2.33
C THR A 164 -16.73 6.21 -3.48
N LYS A 165 -16.59 7.54 -3.40
CA LYS A 165 -17.17 8.48 -4.39
C LYS A 165 -16.19 8.85 -5.51
N LEU A 166 -14.93 8.41 -5.44
CA LEU A 166 -13.96 8.63 -6.49
C LEU A 166 -14.24 7.74 -7.70
N ARG A 167 -13.55 7.99 -8.78
CA ARG A 167 -13.86 7.46 -10.13
C ARG A 167 -14.17 5.95 -10.19
N THR A 168 -13.48 5.15 -9.41
CA THR A 168 -13.59 3.68 -9.45
C THR A 168 -14.07 3.05 -8.14
N GLY A 169 -14.43 3.89 -7.15
CA GLY A 169 -14.90 3.43 -5.85
C GLY A 169 -16.29 2.77 -5.92
N SER A 170 -16.55 1.83 -5.04
CA SER A 170 -17.81 1.08 -4.96
C SER A 170 -18.19 0.78 -3.51
N LYS A 171 -19.42 1.18 -3.14
CA LYS A 171 -19.99 0.84 -1.82
C LYS A 171 -20.29 -0.65 -1.70
N GLU A 172 -20.71 -1.28 -2.76
CA GLU A 172 -21.02 -2.71 -2.81
C GLU A 172 -19.75 -3.52 -2.55
N LYS A 173 -18.65 -3.14 -3.19
CA LYS A 173 -17.34 -3.77 -2.98
C LYS A 173 -16.76 -3.48 -1.61
N LEU A 174 -17.01 -2.29 -1.05
CA LEU A 174 -16.61 -1.98 0.34
C LEU A 174 -17.27 -2.94 1.34
N VAL A 175 -18.53 -3.32 1.13
CA VAL A 175 -19.19 -4.32 2.00
C VAL A 175 -18.52 -5.69 1.89
N GLU A 176 -18.01 -6.07 0.72
CA GLU A 176 -17.22 -7.30 0.54
C GLU A 176 -15.89 -7.20 1.32
N SER A 177 -15.20 -6.05 1.23
CA SER A 177 -13.97 -5.79 2.00
C SER A 177 -14.21 -5.83 3.52
N VAL A 178 -15.31 -5.27 4.01
CA VAL A 178 -15.67 -5.35 5.44
C VAL A 178 -15.83 -6.80 5.89
N LYS A 179 -16.47 -7.66 5.10
CA LYS A 179 -16.61 -9.09 5.44
C LYS A 179 -15.25 -9.80 5.50
N LEU A 180 -14.39 -9.52 4.52
CA LEU A 180 -13.04 -10.08 4.49
C LEU A 180 -12.23 -9.68 5.73
N LEU A 181 -12.34 -8.41 6.15
CA LEU A 181 -11.67 -7.90 7.35
C LEU A 181 -12.27 -8.49 8.64
N GLU A 182 -13.60 -8.68 8.70
CA GLU A 182 -14.24 -9.37 9.83
C GLU A 182 -13.77 -10.83 9.97
N GLU A 183 -13.59 -11.55 8.85
CA GLU A 183 -13.04 -12.90 8.85
C GLU A 183 -11.56 -12.95 9.28
N ALA A 184 -10.82 -11.85 9.12
CA ALA A 184 -9.43 -11.73 9.54
C ALA A 184 -9.27 -11.40 11.04
N LYS A 185 -10.33 -10.97 11.74
CA LYS A 185 -10.30 -10.73 13.19
C LYS A 185 -10.01 -12.01 13.97
N GLY A 186 -9.42 -11.83 15.15
CA GLY A 186 -8.99 -12.94 16.03
C GLY A 186 -7.61 -13.48 15.70
N ASN A 187 -6.94 -12.94 14.68
CA ASN A 187 -5.58 -13.34 14.31
C ASN A 187 -4.48 -12.39 14.89
N GLY A 188 -4.86 -11.38 15.67
CA GLY A 188 -3.90 -10.44 16.28
C GLY A 188 -3.17 -9.58 15.25
N LEU A 189 -3.88 -9.12 14.21
CA LEU A 189 -3.28 -8.35 13.10
C LEU A 189 -3.17 -6.87 13.45
N THR A 190 -1.97 -6.32 13.27
CA THR A 190 -1.69 -4.89 13.32
C THR A 190 -1.96 -4.26 11.95
N VAL A 191 -2.92 -3.34 11.88
CA VAL A 191 -3.30 -2.64 10.64
C VAL A 191 -2.33 -1.50 10.35
N CYS A 192 -1.79 -1.51 9.14
CA CYS A 192 -0.93 -0.47 8.53
C CYS A 192 -1.73 0.27 7.43
N PRO A 193 -2.47 1.34 7.78
CA PRO A 193 -3.36 2.03 6.85
C PRO A 193 -2.63 3.00 5.94
N GLY A 194 -3.27 3.44 4.84
CA GLY A 194 -2.74 4.44 3.93
C GLY A 194 -2.55 5.82 4.54
N HIS A 195 -3.34 6.16 5.57
CA HIS A 195 -3.23 7.39 6.34
C HIS A 195 -3.44 7.14 7.83
N GLY A 196 -2.96 8.09 8.67
CA GLY A 196 -3.20 8.06 10.11
C GLY A 196 -2.30 7.09 10.88
N GLU A 197 -2.81 6.57 11.97
CA GLU A 197 -2.08 5.72 12.90
C GLU A 197 -2.25 4.23 12.60
N VAL A 198 -1.25 3.46 12.97
CA VAL A 198 -1.29 2.00 13.04
C VAL A 198 -2.18 1.59 14.23
N PHE A 199 -2.96 0.50 14.09
CA PHE A 199 -3.88 0.05 15.15
C PHE A 199 -4.15 -1.46 15.06
N GLU A 200 -4.74 -2.03 16.12
CA GLU A 200 -5.10 -3.44 16.17
C GLU A 200 -6.47 -3.68 15.51
N LEU A 201 -6.52 -4.62 14.56
CA LEU A 201 -7.75 -4.95 13.83
C LEU A 201 -8.86 -5.44 14.77
N ASP A 202 -8.49 -6.24 15.78
CA ASP A 202 -9.44 -6.88 16.69
C ASP A 202 -10.20 -5.87 17.57
N GLU A 203 -9.59 -4.72 17.81
CA GLU A 203 -10.17 -3.64 18.63
C GLU A 203 -11.01 -2.65 17.83
N TYR A 204 -11.01 -2.74 16.48
CA TYR A 204 -11.65 -1.76 15.62
C TYR A 204 -13.06 -2.16 15.19
N ASP A 205 -14.01 -1.23 15.23
CA ASP A 205 -15.36 -1.43 14.71
C ASP A 205 -15.40 -1.15 13.19
N LEU A 206 -15.40 -2.23 12.40
CA LEU A 206 -15.40 -2.15 10.93
C LEU A 206 -16.68 -1.54 10.35
N ASN A 207 -17.78 -1.42 11.12
CA ASN A 207 -18.99 -0.73 10.67
C ASN A 207 -18.74 0.77 10.40
N LEU A 208 -17.75 1.36 11.05
CA LEU A 208 -17.33 2.75 10.81
C LEU A 208 -16.89 2.99 9.35
N MET A 209 -16.29 2.00 8.68
CA MET A 209 -15.91 2.09 7.26
C MET A 209 -17.11 2.42 6.35
N ILE A 210 -18.28 1.85 6.66
CA ILE A 210 -19.51 2.01 5.86
C ILE A 210 -20.47 3.03 6.47
N GLY A 211 -20.11 3.64 7.61
CA GLY A 211 -20.91 4.67 8.28
C GLY A 211 -22.20 4.12 8.87
N ARG A 212 -22.13 2.96 9.53
CA ARG A 212 -23.21 2.34 10.31
C ARG A 212 -22.91 2.40 11.80
#